data_b9711f817a7350eaace38fe3d82fb604
#
_entry.id   b9711f817a7350eaace38fe3d82fb604
#
_cell.length_a   1.000
_cell.length_b   1.000
_cell.length_c   1.000
_cell.angle_alpha   90.00
_cell.angle_beta   90.00
_cell.angle_gamma   90.00
#
_symmetry.space_group_name_H-M   'P 1'
#
loop_
_entity.id
_entity.type
_entity.pdbx_description
1 polymer ?
#
loop_
_entity_poly.entity_id
_entity_poly.type
_entity_poly.pdbx_seq_one_letter_code
_entity_poly.pdbx_strand_id
1 'polypeptide(L)'
;LGIFEPFKNQLFKVQEGFKKAVEKEVKSERTKTELITNVSHDLKTPLTAIITYVNLLKQENITEEERNSYIQILDQKSMRLKELIEDLFEVSKAANGTVVLHPEEVDVVSLLKQVHFELSDKIEASGIQFHFDLPNERLAASLDGQKTCRIFENLLVNITKYGMKGTRAYIKAEKDGEYVQVTLRNISAEELKISPEELTERFVRGE
;
A
#
# COMPACT_ATOMS: atom_id res chain seq x y z
N LEU A 1 -35.54 -28.77 -34.15
CA LEU A 1 -34.52 -27.69 -33.96
C LEU A 1 -34.14 -27.48 -32.50
N GLY A 2 -34.82 -28.04 -31.48
CA GLY A 2 -34.58 -27.80 -30.05
C GLY A 2 -33.57 -28.73 -29.34
N ILE A 3 -33.08 -29.79 -29.95
CA ILE A 3 -32.21 -30.80 -29.27
C ILE A 3 -30.77 -30.28 -29.08
N PHE A 4 -30.29 -29.31 -29.89
CA PHE A 4 -28.94 -28.79 -29.81
C PHE A 4 -28.80 -27.52 -28.95
N GLU A 5 -29.88 -26.89 -28.53
CA GLU A 5 -29.86 -25.69 -27.67
C GLU A 5 -29.13 -25.88 -26.33
N PRO A 6 -29.36 -26.97 -25.58
CA PRO A 6 -28.63 -27.20 -24.31
C PRO A 6 -27.13 -27.37 -24.52
N PHE A 7 -26.74 -28.06 -25.59
CA PHE A 7 -25.32 -28.29 -25.93
C PHE A 7 -24.62 -26.99 -26.35
N LYS A 8 -25.28 -26.14 -27.14
CA LYS A 8 -24.81 -24.83 -27.53
C LYS A 8 -24.57 -23.93 -26.30
N ASN A 9 -25.54 -23.92 -25.37
CA ASN A 9 -25.43 -23.15 -24.13
C ASN A 9 -24.30 -23.65 -23.21
N GLN A 10 -24.04 -24.96 -23.17
CA GLN A 10 -22.89 -25.50 -22.45
C GLN A 10 -21.56 -25.11 -23.12
N LEU A 11 -21.46 -25.17 -24.43
CA LEU A 11 -20.28 -24.71 -25.19
C LEU A 11 -19.99 -23.25 -24.95
N PHE A 12 -21.00 -22.37 -24.96
CA PHE A 12 -20.84 -20.95 -24.64
C PHE A 12 -20.32 -20.73 -23.21
N LYS A 13 -20.87 -21.45 -22.23
CA LYS A 13 -20.38 -21.35 -20.84
C LYS A 13 -18.93 -21.80 -20.69
N VAL A 14 -18.54 -22.90 -21.35
CA VAL A 14 -17.16 -23.38 -21.36
C VAL A 14 -16.24 -22.36 -22.04
N GLN A 15 -16.65 -21.81 -23.19
CA GLN A 15 -15.88 -20.81 -23.90
C GLN A 15 -15.71 -19.51 -23.09
N GLU A 16 -16.78 -19.06 -22.44
CA GLU A 16 -16.72 -17.89 -21.57
C GLU A 16 -15.85 -18.15 -20.33
N GLY A 17 -15.98 -19.32 -19.72
CA GLY A 17 -15.12 -19.73 -18.59
C GLY A 17 -13.64 -19.81 -18.98
N PHE A 18 -13.34 -20.39 -20.13
CA PHE A 18 -11.98 -20.47 -20.66
C PHE A 18 -11.42 -19.08 -20.96
N LYS A 19 -12.20 -18.20 -21.62
CA LYS A 19 -11.80 -16.82 -21.89
C LYS A 19 -11.47 -16.06 -20.60
N LYS A 20 -12.33 -16.14 -19.58
CA LYS A 20 -12.10 -15.53 -18.26
C LYS A 20 -10.85 -16.09 -17.57
N ALA A 21 -10.60 -17.40 -17.68
CA ALA A 21 -9.40 -18.02 -17.12
C ALA A 21 -8.12 -17.54 -17.81
N VAL A 22 -8.12 -17.47 -19.13
CA VAL A 22 -6.99 -16.95 -19.92
C VAL A 22 -6.76 -15.46 -19.62
N GLU A 23 -7.80 -14.64 -19.59
CA GLU A 23 -7.68 -13.21 -19.26
C GLU A 23 -7.10 -13.03 -17.85
N LYS A 24 -7.55 -13.83 -16.89
CA LYS A 24 -7.00 -13.80 -15.51
C LYS A 24 -5.53 -14.19 -15.47
N GLU A 25 -5.12 -15.21 -16.22
CA GLU A 25 -3.73 -15.68 -16.27
C GLU A 25 -2.82 -14.64 -16.93
N VAL A 26 -3.24 -14.09 -18.08
CA VAL A 26 -2.51 -13.01 -18.78
C VAL A 26 -2.36 -11.78 -17.89
N LYS A 27 -3.42 -11.39 -17.19
CA LYS A 27 -3.39 -10.28 -16.24
C LYS A 27 -2.42 -10.58 -15.07
N SER A 28 -2.42 -11.81 -14.54
CA SER A 28 -1.50 -12.24 -13.48
C SER A 28 -0.03 -12.15 -13.91
N GLU A 29 0.29 -12.65 -15.10
CA GLU A 29 1.65 -12.61 -15.64
C GLU A 29 2.11 -11.17 -15.94
N ARG A 30 1.21 -10.33 -16.47
CA ARG A 30 1.50 -8.91 -16.68
C ARG A 30 1.79 -8.20 -15.36
N THR A 31 0.96 -8.43 -14.34
CA THR A 31 1.14 -7.86 -13.00
C THR A 31 2.47 -8.30 -12.38
N LYS A 32 2.89 -9.57 -12.54
CA LYS A 32 4.21 -10.05 -12.08
C LYS A 32 5.36 -9.32 -12.77
N THR A 33 5.26 -9.11 -14.09
CA THR A 33 6.29 -8.41 -14.87
C THR A 33 6.40 -6.94 -14.49
N GLU A 34 5.28 -6.26 -14.35
CA GLU A 34 5.21 -4.85 -13.89
C GLU A 34 5.75 -4.72 -12.47
N LEU A 35 5.43 -5.66 -11.58
CA LEU A 35 5.98 -5.74 -10.24
C LEU A 35 7.51 -5.78 -10.26
N ILE A 36 8.09 -6.74 -11.00
CA ILE A 36 9.54 -6.92 -11.06
C ILE A 36 10.20 -5.64 -11.60
N THR A 37 9.62 -5.02 -12.61
CA THR A 37 10.15 -3.79 -13.22
C THR A 37 10.10 -2.61 -12.24
N ASN A 38 8.95 -2.36 -11.63
CA ASN A 38 8.75 -1.25 -10.71
C ASN A 38 9.59 -1.41 -9.43
N VAL A 39 9.61 -2.62 -8.86
CA VAL A 39 10.45 -2.93 -7.69
C VAL A 39 11.93 -2.77 -8.02
N SER A 40 12.38 -3.24 -9.19
CA SER A 40 13.77 -3.10 -9.61
C SER A 40 14.18 -1.64 -9.72
N HIS A 41 13.31 -0.79 -10.28
CA HIS A 41 13.54 0.65 -10.36
C HIS A 41 13.60 1.29 -8.96
N ASP A 42 12.63 0.97 -8.11
CA ASP A 42 12.52 1.54 -6.77
C ASP A 42 13.68 1.10 -5.84
N LEU A 43 14.22 -0.10 -6.03
CA LEU A 43 15.42 -0.57 -5.33
C LEU A 43 16.71 0.07 -5.89
N LYS A 44 16.79 0.30 -7.20
CA LYS A 44 17.96 0.88 -7.85
C LYS A 44 18.25 2.30 -7.37
N THR A 45 17.22 3.11 -7.15
CA THR A 45 17.35 4.52 -6.76
C THR A 45 18.07 4.69 -5.41
N PRO A 46 17.61 4.10 -4.28
CA PRO A 46 18.31 4.22 -3.00
C PRO A 46 19.69 3.53 -3.04
N LEU A 47 19.82 2.41 -3.75
CA LEU A 47 21.11 1.70 -3.88
C LEU A 47 22.15 2.57 -4.60
N THR A 48 21.77 3.23 -5.70
CA THR A 48 22.65 4.15 -6.41
C THR A 48 23.09 5.31 -5.51
N ALA A 49 22.16 5.88 -4.74
CA ALA A 49 22.50 6.94 -3.78
C ALA A 49 23.49 6.43 -2.71
N ILE A 50 23.28 5.24 -2.14
CA ILE A 50 24.19 4.64 -1.17
C ILE A 50 25.59 4.51 -1.77
N ILE A 51 25.72 3.95 -2.97
CA ILE A 51 27.03 3.81 -3.65
C ILE A 51 27.68 5.16 -3.88
N THR A 52 26.92 6.18 -4.29
CA THR A 52 27.42 7.53 -4.53
C THR A 52 27.98 8.15 -3.24
N TYR A 53 27.21 8.12 -2.14
CA TYR A 53 27.65 8.73 -0.87
C TYR A 53 28.78 7.97 -0.21
N VAL A 54 28.86 6.64 -0.38
CA VAL A 54 30.05 5.85 0.03
C VAL A 54 31.29 6.29 -0.74
N ASN A 55 31.17 6.57 -2.04
CA ASN A 55 32.31 7.07 -2.84
C ASN A 55 32.71 8.50 -2.46
N LEU A 56 31.73 9.36 -2.13
CA LEU A 56 32.04 10.71 -1.62
C LEU A 56 32.76 10.64 -0.26
N LEU A 57 32.35 9.76 0.64
CA LEU A 57 33.02 9.55 1.93
C LEU A 57 34.49 9.06 1.82
N LYS A 58 34.89 8.49 0.68
CA LYS A 58 36.27 8.04 0.43
C LYS A 58 37.19 9.16 -0.05
N GLN A 59 36.66 10.36 -0.34
CA GLN A 59 37.48 11.50 -0.76
C GLN A 59 38.28 12.05 0.42
N GLU A 60 39.52 12.47 0.18
CA GLU A 60 40.44 12.91 1.22
C GLU A 60 40.09 14.31 1.80
N ASN A 61 39.38 15.15 1.04
CA ASN A 61 39.15 16.57 1.37
C ASN A 61 37.68 16.87 1.73
N ILE A 62 37.00 15.98 2.47
CA ILE A 62 35.64 16.22 2.95
C ILE A 62 35.68 16.87 4.35
N THR A 63 34.80 17.83 4.58
CA THR A 63 34.62 18.42 5.91
C THR A 63 33.86 17.48 6.84
N GLU A 64 33.98 17.69 8.15
CA GLU A 64 33.18 16.91 9.13
C GLU A 64 31.68 17.13 8.96
N GLU A 65 31.25 18.31 8.54
CA GLU A 65 29.84 18.63 8.26
C GLU A 65 29.32 17.84 7.05
N GLU A 66 30.07 17.78 5.97
CA GLU A 66 29.76 16.97 4.80
C GLU A 66 29.74 15.47 5.14
N ARG A 67 30.73 15.00 5.92
CA ARG A 67 30.78 13.62 6.38
C ARG A 67 29.53 13.23 7.15
N ASN A 68 29.12 14.03 8.11
CA ASN A 68 27.94 13.79 8.92
C ASN A 68 26.66 13.81 8.07
N SER A 69 26.55 14.76 7.13
CA SER A 69 25.45 14.84 6.17
C SER A 69 25.37 13.58 5.29
N TYR A 70 26.50 13.10 4.76
CA TYR A 70 26.53 11.88 3.93
C TYR A 70 26.15 10.64 4.72
N ILE A 71 26.59 10.52 5.98
CA ILE A 71 26.18 9.44 6.87
C ILE A 71 24.67 9.44 7.13
N GLN A 72 24.07 10.61 7.38
CA GLN A 72 22.61 10.73 7.55
C GLN A 72 21.84 10.30 6.29
N ILE A 73 22.34 10.70 5.11
CA ILE A 73 21.71 10.29 3.85
C ILE A 73 21.84 8.77 3.64
N LEU A 74 22.99 8.19 3.95
CA LEU A 74 23.22 6.75 3.88
C LEU A 74 22.25 5.99 4.80
N ASP A 75 22.10 6.44 6.03
CA ASP A 75 21.16 5.85 6.98
C ASP A 75 19.73 5.88 6.42
N GLN A 76 19.26 7.06 6.00
CA GLN A 76 17.93 7.25 5.41
C GLN A 76 17.70 6.35 4.17
N LYS A 77 18.69 6.25 3.26
CA LYS A 77 18.54 5.42 2.06
C LYS A 77 18.61 3.93 2.36
N SER A 78 19.40 3.53 3.35
CA SER A 78 19.47 2.14 3.81
C SER A 78 18.17 1.69 4.48
N MET A 79 17.58 2.54 5.34
CA MET A 79 16.27 2.28 5.93
C MET A 79 15.18 2.17 4.85
N ARG A 80 15.20 3.05 3.86
CA ARG A 80 14.25 2.99 2.74
C ARG A 80 14.40 1.71 1.92
N LEU A 81 15.64 1.26 1.67
CA LEU A 81 15.90 0.01 0.95
C LEU A 81 15.39 -1.20 1.75
N LYS A 82 15.59 -1.20 3.07
CA LYS A 82 15.05 -2.23 3.97
C LYS A 82 13.52 -2.30 3.87
N GLU A 83 12.82 -1.16 3.99
CA GLU A 83 11.35 -1.10 3.86
C GLU A 83 10.86 -1.69 2.53
N LEU A 84 11.51 -1.33 1.41
CA LEU A 84 11.13 -1.82 0.08
C LEU A 84 11.31 -3.35 -0.04
N ILE A 85 12.37 -3.89 0.56
CA ILE A 85 12.61 -5.34 0.58
C ILE A 85 11.55 -6.05 1.43
N GLU A 86 11.21 -5.52 2.60
CA GLU A 86 10.16 -6.07 3.46
C GLU A 86 8.79 -6.05 2.75
N ASP A 87 8.45 -4.94 2.09
CA ASP A 87 7.23 -4.82 1.29
C ASP A 87 7.20 -5.85 0.15
N LEU A 88 8.31 -6.06 -0.55
CA LEU A 88 8.42 -7.06 -1.60
C LEU A 88 8.18 -8.49 -1.09
N PHE A 89 8.74 -8.82 0.08
CA PHE A 89 8.51 -10.12 0.71
C PHE A 89 7.04 -10.32 1.11
N GLU A 90 6.38 -9.31 1.67
CA GLU A 90 4.97 -9.38 2.03
C GLU A 90 4.08 -9.57 0.78
N VAL A 91 4.37 -8.85 -0.28
CA VAL A 91 3.66 -9.01 -1.56
C VAL A 91 3.88 -10.40 -2.16
N SER A 92 5.12 -10.91 -2.12
CA SER A 92 5.46 -12.26 -2.60
C SER A 92 4.70 -13.33 -1.80
N LYS A 93 4.65 -13.23 -0.47
CA LYS A 93 3.86 -14.14 0.37
C LYS A 93 2.37 -14.10 0.03
N ALA A 94 1.83 -12.89 -0.17
CA ALA A 94 0.43 -12.72 -0.52
C ALA A 94 0.09 -13.29 -1.91
N ALA A 95 0.99 -13.10 -2.90
CA ALA A 95 0.82 -13.65 -4.24
C ALA A 95 0.83 -15.19 -4.27
N ASN A 96 1.64 -15.80 -3.41
CA ASN A 96 1.75 -17.26 -3.28
C ASN A 96 0.70 -17.87 -2.33
N GLY A 97 -0.20 -17.07 -1.74
CA GLY A 97 -1.20 -17.56 -0.80
C GLY A 97 -0.61 -18.11 0.52
N THR A 98 0.64 -17.74 0.84
CA THR A 98 1.37 -18.24 2.02
C THR A 98 1.27 -17.31 3.23
N VAL A 99 0.43 -16.27 3.15
CA VAL A 99 0.17 -15.39 4.29
C VAL A 99 -0.60 -16.16 5.36
N VAL A 100 0.03 -16.35 6.50
CA VAL A 100 -0.65 -16.87 7.69
C VAL A 100 -1.20 -15.69 8.47
N LEU A 101 -2.51 -15.70 8.73
CA LEU A 101 -3.17 -14.71 9.57
C LEU A 101 -3.31 -15.28 10.98
N HIS A 102 -3.10 -14.42 11.98
CA HIS A 102 -3.31 -14.70 13.38
C HIS A 102 -4.47 -13.83 13.90
N PRO A 103 -5.73 -14.23 13.61
CA PRO A 103 -6.89 -13.45 14.03
C PRO A 103 -7.05 -13.48 15.55
N GLU A 104 -7.21 -12.32 16.13
CA GLU A 104 -7.53 -12.09 17.53
C GLU A 104 -8.60 -10.99 17.66
N GLU A 105 -9.21 -10.86 18.83
CA GLU A 105 -10.18 -9.80 19.06
C GLU A 105 -9.47 -8.46 19.27
N VAL A 106 -9.54 -7.58 18.29
CA VAL A 106 -8.88 -6.26 18.28
C VAL A 106 -9.93 -5.15 18.31
N ASP A 107 -9.67 -4.11 19.10
CA ASP A 107 -10.42 -2.86 19.06
C ASP A 107 -9.90 -1.96 17.94
N VAL A 108 -10.67 -1.85 16.87
CA VAL A 108 -10.33 -1.06 15.69
C VAL A 108 -10.16 0.43 15.99
N VAL A 109 -10.95 0.96 16.96
CA VAL A 109 -10.84 2.37 17.39
C VAL A 109 -9.48 2.64 18.05
N SER A 110 -9.08 1.75 18.97
CA SER A 110 -7.78 1.85 19.64
C SER A 110 -6.63 1.73 18.65
N LEU A 111 -6.75 0.81 17.68
CA LEU A 111 -5.74 0.62 16.65
C LEU A 111 -5.58 1.86 15.75
N LEU A 112 -6.69 2.47 15.32
CA LEU A 112 -6.66 3.73 14.54
C LEU A 112 -6.04 4.89 15.31
N LYS A 113 -6.36 5.00 16.63
CA LYS A 113 -5.77 6.03 17.51
C LYS A 113 -4.26 5.83 17.66
N GLN A 114 -3.81 4.58 17.82
CA GLN A 114 -2.39 4.24 17.90
C GLN A 114 -1.66 4.66 16.62
N VAL A 115 -2.15 4.26 15.45
CA VAL A 115 -1.54 4.60 14.16
C VAL A 115 -1.53 6.13 13.94
N HIS A 116 -2.60 6.82 14.32
CA HIS A 116 -2.64 8.28 14.28
C HIS A 116 -1.54 8.91 15.13
N PHE A 117 -1.37 8.41 16.35
CA PHE A 117 -0.34 8.92 17.26
C PHE A 117 1.08 8.66 16.72
N GLU A 118 1.35 7.45 16.21
CA GLU A 118 2.64 7.08 15.62
C GLU A 118 2.99 7.87 14.36
N LEU A 119 1.98 8.34 13.62
CA LEU A 119 2.16 9.13 12.40
C LEU A 119 1.96 10.64 12.61
N SER A 120 1.81 11.12 13.85
CA SER A 120 1.48 12.52 14.16
C SER A 120 2.40 13.52 13.46
N ASP A 121 3.72 13.34 13.53
CA ASP A 121 4.70 14.22 12.92
C ASP A 121 4.58 14.27 11.39
N LYS A 122 4.33 13.11 10.75
CA LYS A 122 4.15 13.02 9.29
C LYS A 122 2.83 13.68 8.86
N ILE A 123 1.79 13.50 9.66
CA ILE A 123 0.47 14.11 9.44
C ILE A 123 0.59 15.62 9.53
N GLU A 124 1.21 16.15 10.57
CA GLU A 124 1.40 17.58 10.76
C GLU A 124 2.24 18.20 9.62
N ALA A 125 3.35 17.54 9.26
CA ALA A 125 4.22 17.98 8.16
C ALA A 125 3.54 17.96 6.78
N SER A 126 2.47 17.17 6.60
CA SER A 126 1.74 17.07 5.33
C SER A 126 0.96 18.33 4.95
N GLY A 127 0.58 19.16 5.93
CA GLY A 127 -0.29 20.31 5.74
C GLY A 127 -1.75 19.95 5.44
N ILE A 128 -2.16 18.71 5.71
CA ILE A 128 -3.53 18.22 5.56
C ILE A 128 -4.18 18.11 6.94
N GLN A 129 -5.41 18.58 7.09
CA GLN A 129 -6.15 18.48 8.34
C GLN A 129 -6.85 17.12 8.44
N PHE A 130 -6.37 16.26 9.34
CA PHE A 130 -6.99 14.95 9.58
C PHE A 130 -8.10 15.06 10.61
N HIS A 131 -9.29 14.59 10.27
CA HIS A 131 -10.46 14.54 11.12
C HIS A 131 -10.84 13.08 11.39
N PHE A 132 -10.70 12.67 12.64
CA PHE A 132 -11.06 11.32 13.08
C PHE A 132 -12.45 11.36 13.72
N ASP A 133 -13.43 10.76 13.02
CA ASP A 133 -14.80 10.52 13.50
C ASP A 133 -14.89 9.09 14.02
N LEU A 134 -14.47 8.90 15.25
CA LEU A 134 -14.39 7.61 15.92
C LEU A 134 -15.36 7.57 17.09
N PRO A 135 -16.15 6.50 17.26
CA PRO A 135 -17.04 6.36 18.40
C PRO A 135 -16.27 6.25 19.71
N ASN A 136 -16.92 6.60 20.80
CA ASN A 136 -16.35 6.43 22.16
C ASN A 136 -16.36 4.97 22.62
N GLU A 137 -17.21 4.15 22.03
CA GLU A 137 -17.31 2.72 22.32
C GLU A 137 -16.28 1.92 21.55
N ARG A 138 -15.94 0.76 22.10
CA ARG A 138 -15.03 -0.19 21.48
C ARG A 138 -15.70 -0.82 20.25
N LEU A 139 -15.00 -0.83 19.13
CA LEU A 139 -15.37 -1.57 17.92
C LEU A 139 -14.49 -2.80 17.80
N ALA A 140 -14.93 -3.91 18.40
CA ALA A 140 -14.22 -5.18 18.35
C ALA A 140 -14.43 -5.92 17.02
N ALA A 141 -13.35 -6.40 16.44
CA ALA A 141 -13.36 -7.25 15.26
C ALA A 141 -12.31 -8.36 15.38
N SER A 142 -12.61 -9.54 14.80
CA SER A 142 -11.64 -10.63 14.73
C SER A 142 -10.72 -10.42 13.52
N LEU A 143 -9.48 -9.99 13.77
CA LEU A 143 -8.50 -9.64 12.73
C LEU A 143 -7.06 -9.79 13.25
N ASP A 144 -6.11 -9.86 12.32
CA ASP A 144 -4.68 -9.81 12.64
C ASP A 144 -4.28 -8.36 12.93
N GLY A 145 -4.04 -8.05 14.21
CA GLY A 145 -3.77 -6.69 14.68
C GLY A 145 -2.56 -6.06 14.00
N GLN A 146 -1.46 -6.80 13.84
CA GLN A 146 -0.23 -6.28 13.21
C GLN A 146 -0.44 -5.96 11.73
N LYS A 147 -1.09 -6.86 10.99
CA LYS A 147 -1.34 -6.64 9.55
C LYS A 147 -2.36 -5.53 9.33
N THR A 148 -3.37 -5.42 10.18
CA THR A 148 -4.36 -4.34 10.10
C THR A 148 -3.75 -2.99 10.47
N CYS A 149 -2.86 -2.94 11.47
CA CYS A 149 -2.07 -1.74 11.79
C CYS A 149 -1.31 -1.26 10.54
N ARG A 150 -0.57 -2.16 9.89
CA ARG A 150 0.19 -1.84 8.67
C ARG A 150 -0.71 -1.37 7.51
N ILE A 151 -1.93 -1.90 7.39
CA ILE A 151 -2.90 -1.41 6.39
C ILE A 151 -3.27 0.05 6.70
N PHE A 152 -3.60 0.37 7.94
CA PHE A 152 -3.95 1.75 8.32
C PHE A 152 -2.76 2.70 8.18
N GLU A 153 -1.56 2.29 8.60
CA GLU A 153 -0.33 3.07 8.37
C GLU A 153 -0.14 3.41 6.89
N ASN A 154 -0.23 2.41 6.02
CA ASN A 154 -0.07 2.59 4.57
C ASN A 154 -1.13 3.55 4.00
N LEU A 155 -2.39 3.41 4.42
CA LEU A 155 -3.47 4.29 3.96
C LEU A 155 -3.29 5.73 4.45
N LEU A 156 -2.94 5.95 5.72
CA LEU A 156 -2.71 7.30 6.26
C LEU A 156 -1.46 7.94 5.64
N VAL A 157 -0.38 7.19 5.46
CA VAL A 157 0.84 7.66 4.77
C VAL A 157 0.54 8.00 3.31
N ASN A 158 -0.32 7.24 2.61
CA ASN A 158 -0.74 7.60 1.26
C ASN A 158 -1.49 8.93 1.23
N ILE A 159 -2.37 9.18 2.20
CA ILE A 159 -3.04 10.49 2.32
C ILE A 159 -2.01 11.61 2.52
N THR A 160 -1.00 11.44 3.38
CA THR A 160 0.02 12.49 3.60
C THR A 160 0.86 12.77 2.36
N LYS A 161 1.07 11.78 1.49
CA LYS A 161 1.89 11.89 0.28
C LYS A 161 1.13 12.46 -0.92
N TYR A 162 -0.09 11.98 -1.12
CA TYR A 162 -0.86 12.24 -2.35
C TYR A 162 -2.08 13.14 -2.15
N GLY A 163 -2.40 13.46 -0.90
CA GLY A 163 -3.48 14.40 -0.59
C GLY A 163 -3.11 15.84 -0.91
N MET A 164 -4.09 16.64 -1.31
CA MET A 164 -3.94 18.06 -1.59
C MET A 164 -3.71 18.85 -0.29
N LYS A 165 -2.60 19.57 -0.20
CA LYS A 165 -2.26 20.42 0.95
C LYS A 165 -3.34 21.48 1.20
N GLY A 166 -3.57 21.80 2.47
CA GLY A 166 -4.61 22.76 2.86
C GLY A 166 -6.03 22.24 2.81
N THR A 167 -6.22 20.95 2.49
CA THR A 167 -7.54 20.31 2.50
C THR A 167 -7.74 19.43 3.75
N ARG A 168 -8.84 18.71 3.78
CA ARG A 168 -9.22 17.82 4.89
C ARG A 168 -9.20 16.37 4.46
N ALA A 169 -8.74 15.51 5.38
CA ALA A 169 -8.90 14.07 5.29
C ALA A 169 -9.84 13.60 6.42
N TYR A 170 -10.79 12.74 6.10
CA TYR A 170 -11.76 12.21 7.07
C TYR A 170 -11.54 10.73 7.24
N ILE A 171 -11.39 10.31 8.48
CA ILE A 171 -11.26 8.92 8.88
C ILE A 171 -12.44 8.60 9.81
N LYS A 172 -13.33 7.74 9.36
CA LYS A 172 -14.53 7.34 10.12
C LYS A 172 -14.46 5.84 10.39
N ALA A 173 -14.83 5.43 11.61
CA ALA A 173 -15.07 4.03 11.93
C ALA A 173 -16.47 3.90 12.55
N GLU A 174 -17.24 2.92 12.08
CA GLU A 174 -18.59 2.65 12.57
C GLU A 174 -18.90 1.16 12.51
N LYS A 175 -19.89 0.76 13.32
CA LYS A 175 -20.42 -0.60 13.26
C LYS A 175 -21.46 -0.68 12.16
N ASP A 176 -21.31 -1.66 11.27
CA ASP A 176 -22.28 -1.97 10.22
C ASP A 176 -22.71 -3.44 10.33
N GLY A 177 -23.79 -3.67 11.07
CA GLY A 177 -24.26 -5.02 11.38
C GLY A 177 -23.22 -5.83 12.18
N GLU A 178 -22.72 -6.90 11.59
CA GLU A 178 -21.67 -7.75 12.18
C GLU A 178 -20.24 -7.30 11.82
N TYR A 179 -20.10 -6.26 10.98
CA TYR A 179 -18.84 -5.74 10.50
C TYR A 179 -18.47 -4.42 11.17
N VAL A 180 -17.19 -4.11 11.14
CA VAL A 180 -16.67 -2.76 11.42
C VAL A 180 -16.26 -2.15 10.09
N GLN A 181 -16.91 -1.04 9.73
CA GLN A 181 -16.58 -0.29 8.53
C GLN A 181 -15.64 0.86 8.87
N VAL A 182 -14.50 0.92 8.16
CA VAL A 182 -13.57 2.05 8.26
C VAL A 182 -13.54 2.76 6.89
N THR A 183 -13.84 4.05 6.92
CA THR A 183 -13.91 4.89 5.71
C THR A 183 -12.84 5.97 5.79
N LEU A 184 -12.01 6.06 4.75
CA LEU A 184 -11.04 7.13 4.59
C LEU A 184 -11.41 7.96 3.36
N ARG A 185 -11.42 9.29 3.49
CA ARG A 185 -11.73 10.22 2.39
C ARG A 185 -10.74 11.38 2.40
N ASN A 186 -10.16 11.67 1.26
CA ASN A 186 -9.27 12.82 1.07
C ASN A 186 -9.44 13.36 -0.35
N ILE A 187 -8.93 14.55 -0.59
CA ILE A 187 -8.83 15.15 -1.93
C ILE A 187 -7.42 14.87 -2.44
N SER A 188 -7.31 14.27 -3.62
CA SER A 188 -6.02 14.03 -4.27
C SER A 188 -5.40 15.34 -4.77
N ALA A 189 -4.08 15.48 -4.67
CA ALA A 189 -3.34 16.62 -5.23
C ALA A 189 -3.34 16.59 -6.78
N GLU A 190 -3.42 15.39 -7.35
CA GLU A 190 -3.46 15.17 -8.80
C GLU A 190 -4.76 14.46 -9.21
N GLU A 191 -5.18 14.68 -10.44
CA GLU A 191 -6.34 14.01 -11.01
C GLU A 191 -6.03 12.52 -11.19
N LEU A 192 -6.87 11.66 -10.63
CA LEU A 192 -6.74 10.21 -10.80
C LEU A 192 -7.22 9.83 -12.21
N LYS A 193 -6.29 9.42 -13.06
CA LYS A 193 -6.55 8.98 -14.44
C LYS A 193 -6.90 7.50 -14.57
N ILE A 194 -7.02 6.81 -13.45
CA ILE A 194 -7.29 5.37 -13.36
C ILE A 194 -8.65 5.13 -12.74
N SER A 195 -9.29 4.01 -13.11
CA SER A 195 -10.59 3.64 -12.58
C SER A 195 -10.50 3.21 -11.09
N PRO A 196 -11.59 3.29 -10.31
CA PRO A 196 -11.61 2.81 -8.93
C PRO A 196 -11.19 1.34 -8.80
N GLU A 197 -11.51 0.50 -9.78
CA GLU A 197 -11.14 -0.90 -9.83
C GLU A 197 -9.63 -1.07 -10.00
N GLU A 198 -9.01 -0.25 -10.83
CA GLU A 198 -7.56 -0.25 -11.05
C GLU A 198 -6.78 0.27 -9.84
N LEU A 199 -7.34 1.19 -9.04
CA LEU A 199 -6.71 1.68 -7.81
C LEU A 199 -6.47 0.59 -6.76
N THR A 200 -7.31 -0.43 -6.75
CA THR A 200 -7.18 -1.58 -5.85
C THR A 200 -6.27 -2.67 -6.41
N GLU A 201 -5.86 -2.54 -7.68
CA GLU A 201 -4.91 -3.46 -8.28
C GLU A 201 -3.49 -3.17 -7.75
N ARG A 202 -2.72 -4.24 -7.60
CA ARG A 202 -1.35 -4.12 -7.09
C ARG A 202 -0.48 -3.38 -8.10
N PHE A 203 0.32 -2.41 -7.61
CA PHE A 203 1.36 -1.71 -8.40
C PHE A 203 0.86 -0.73 -9.46
N VAL A 204 -0.42 -0.43 -9.51
CA VAL A 204 -0.94 0.67 -10.32
C VAL A 204 -0.62 1.99 -9.62
N ARG A 205 0.04 2.89 -10.33
CA ARG A 205 0.27 4.28 -9.90
C ARG A 205 -0.63 5.19 -10.71
N GLY A 206 -1.24 6.16 -10.04
CA GLY A 206 -2.15 7.12 -10.67
C GLY A 206 -1.45 8.23 -11.47
N GLU A 207 -0.23 7.98 -11.99
CA GLU A 207 0.54 8.95 -12.80
C GLU A 207 0.10 8.97 -14.26
#